data_f8e2184eedf1e363ac3431ea6d6abfb9
#
_entry.id   f8e2184eedf1e363ac3431ea6d6abfb9
#
_cell.length_a   1.000
_cell.length_b   1.000
_cell.length_c   1.000
_cell.angle_alpha   90.00
_cell.angle_beta   90.00
_cell.angle_gamma   90.00
#
_symmetry.space_group_name_H-M   'P 1'
#
loop_
_entity.id
_entity.type
_entity.pdbx_description
1 polymer ?
#
loop_
_entity_poly.entity_id
_entity_poly.type
_entity_poly.pdbx_seq_one_letter_code
_entity_poly.pdbx_strand_id
1 'polypeptide(L)'
;MAAARAAFGGLAPAPRPARALGPRVGAGSPALGPPPARCRSRSRSLRRGVRPVAPPRAVASTPGTPPSPAPSAVAWPDGSGRAEAPSSLGGVLVAEARVSNLGARGVIATGLPFLDHMIDQLTSHCQLGVSVVVSDSSDGAPKREPCVDASGEDDEAVARAAGAALGAALRELLAPGVAAAAAAGEVAAVFSAPLDEAYCECAIALGEVGTPPSFHFDLAPFGPKGTPGRTLIGTYKTSVTRPFWEALASEAPFASLSLRKRRGDNAHHIVEATFKSFARCLRAVMDEVEGVDVVRDAAAAKNAASSTDGGRRTASRSRSTKETTIAASLDVDGDASASTVRTGLATLDELLLAIATEGGVRLEVDAEGDLWIDDHHTTEDVAITVGQVLAEALGDKAGCNRMGSAIARTADGAATVEVVMDLSNRPYLDNGLEFEGEFVGDLSAEMIDHMFMSVATNAQMTAHIAMTKTKTDPGEGGAETTLDEEALARCAAEAFGKCLAQCVAVDPRRAGAVASSKGTLSV
;
A
#
# COMPACT_ATOMS: atom_id res chain seq x y z
N MET A 1 -22.81 2.39 -8.62
CA MET A 1 -23.40 3.37 -7.67
C MET A 1 -24.24 2.75 -6.54
N ALA A 2 -24.84 1.56 -6.68
CA ALA A 2 -25.58 0.91 -5.57
C ALA A 2 -24.70 0.07 -4.61
N ALA A 3 -23.44 -0.16 -4.93
CA ALA A 3 -22.56 -1.08 -4.17
C ALA A 3 -21.91 -0.48 -2.91
N ALA A 4 -21.82 0.84 -2.80
CA ALA A 4 -21.17 1.49 -1.65
C ALA A 4 -22.01 1.45 -0.34
N ARG A 5 -23.32 1.29 -0.42
CA ARG A 5 -24.19 1.28 0.78
C ARG A 5 -24.16 0.00 1.63
N ALA A 6 -23.68 -1.11 1.09
CA ALA A 6 -23.69 -2.41 1.78
C ALA A 6 -22.47 -2.66 2.70
N ALA A 7 -21.45 -1.83 2.68
CA ALA A 7 -20.18 -2.05 3.41
C ALA A 7 -20.20 -1.65 4.90
N PHE A 8 -21.28 -1.05 5.41
CA PHE A 8 -21.34 -0.51 6.78
C PHE A 8 -21.92 -1.44 7.86
N GLY A 9 -22.23 -2.68 7.54
CA GLY A 9 -22.69 -3.69 8.51
C GLY A 9 -21.52 -4.36 9.22
N GLY A 10 -21.18 -3.89 10.44
CA GLY A 10 -20.08 -4.44 11.23
C GLY A 10 -20.34 -5.86 11.71
N LEU A 11 -19.35 -6.74 11.52
CA LEU A 11 -19.23 -8.01 12.24
C LEU A 11 -17.75 -8.20 12.62
N ALA A 12 -17.51 -8.33 13.92
CA ALA A 12 -16.22 -8.66 14.48
C ALA A 12 -15.86 -10.13 14.15
N PRO A 13 -14.61 -10.46 13.81
CA PRO A 13 -14.20 -11.84 13.64
C PRO A 13 -14.12 -12.58 14.98
N ALA A 14 -14.58 -13.84 15.00
CA ALA A 14 -14.53 -14.72 16.15
C ALA A 14 -13.09 -15.08 16.54
N PRO A 15 -12.78 -15.30 17.86
CA PRO A 15 -11.44 -15.65 18.30
C PRO A 15 -11.10 -17.10 17.94
N ARG A 16 -9.89 -17.31 17.41
CA ARG A 16 -9.32 -18.66 17.16
C ARG A 16 -9.02 -19.36 18.48
N PRO A 17 -9.23 -20.69 18.61
CA PRO A 17 -8.78 -21.45 19.76
C PRO A 17 -7.25 -21.62 19.75
N ALA A 18 -6.62 -21.36 20.89
CA ALA A 18 -5.19 -21.59 21.11
C ALA A 18 -4.83 -23.08 21.00
N ARG A 19 -3.90 -23.43 20.10
CA ARG A 19 -3.28 -24.76 20.09
C ARG A 19 -2.37 -24.90 21.30
N ALA A 20 -2.69 -25.88 22.16
CA ALA A 20 -1.88 -26.28 23.29
C ALA A 20 -0.58 -26.94 22.80
N LEU A 21 0.55 -26.35 23.17
CA LEU A 21 1.88 -26.97 23.00
C LEU A 21 2.11 -27.97 24.15
N GLY A 22 2.24 -29.25 23.80
CA GLY A 22 2.67 -30.30 24.74
C GLY A 22 4.15 -30.13 25.15
N PRO A 23 4.58 -30.74 26.29
CA PRO A 23 5.91 -30.52 26.86
C PRO A 23 7.01 -31.18 26.04
N ARG A 24 8.03 -30.40 25.63
CA ARG A 24 9.27 -30.94 25.06
C ARG A 24 10.18 -31.48 26.17
N VAL A 25 10.52 -32.73 26.06
CA VAL A 25 11.55 -33.42 26.86
C VAL A 25 12.93 -32.92 26.40
N GLY A 26 13.79 -32.59 27.37
CA GLY A 26 15.12 -32.05 27.13
C GLY A 26 16.09 -33.12 26.61
N ALA A 27 16.94 -32.72 25.67
CA ALA A 27 18.16 -33.47 25.32
C ALA A 27 19.33 -32.46 25.31
N GLY A 28 20.41 -32.87 25.97
CA GLY A 28 21.55 -32.07 26.35
C GLY A 28 22.41 -31.59 25.19
N SER A 29 22.98 -30.42 25.39
CA SER A 29 24.00 -29.80 24.53
C SER A 29 25.37 -30.44 24.77
N PRO A 30 26.16 -30.70 23.73
CA PRO A 30 27.61 -30.91 23.88
C PRO A 30 28.36 -29.55 23.75
N ALA A 31 29.40 -29.41 24.58
CA ALA A 31 30.28 -28.28 24.69
C ALA A 31 31.08 -27.98 23.42
N LEU A 32 31.16 -26.70 23.06
CA LEU A 32 32.01 -26.18 21.99
C LEU A 32 33.47 -26.03 22.50
N GLY A 33 34.41 -26.68 21.80
CA GLY A 33 35.86 -26.50 22.00
C GLY A 33 36.38 -25.22 21.32
N PRO A 34 37.60 -24.75 21.66
CA PRO A 34 38.14 -23.48 21.22
C PRO A 34 38.57 -23.47 19.75
N PRO A 35 38.60 -22.27 19.09
CA PRO A 35 38.92 -22.15 17.67
C PRO A 35 40.42 -22.32 17.38
N PRO A 36 40.80 -22.82 16.20
CA PRO A 36 42.19 -22.98 15.83
C PRO A 36 42.87 -21.67 15.41
N ALA A 37 44.21 -21.64 15.66
CA ALA A 37 45.09 -20.52 15.44
C ALA A 37 45.21 -20.10 13.96
N ARG A 38 45.35 -18.77 13.77
CA ARG A 38 45.59 -18.11 12.48
C ARG A 38 46.94 -18.51 11.86
N CYS A 39 46.90 -19.11 10.71
CA CYS A 39 48.08 -19.33 9.86
C CYS A 39 48.35 -18.03 9.05
N ARG A 40 49.54 -17.41 9.25
CA ARG A 40 50.03 -16.28 8.45
C ARG A 40 50.66 -16.83 7.18
N SER A 41 50.07 -16.63 6.02
CA SER A 41 50.71 -16.81 4.73
C SER A 41 51.25 -15.49 4.19
N ARG A 42 52.57 -15.43 3.95
CA ARG A 42 53.26 -14.36 3.25
C ARG A 42 52.92 -14.44 1.76
N SER A 43 52.24 -13.42 1.22
CA SER A 43 52.09 -13.28 -0.23
C SER A 43 53.12 -12.25 -0.77
N ARG A 44 53.99 -12.71 -1.67
CA ARG A 44 54.89 -11.90 -2.47
C ARG A 44 54.08 -11.09 -3.51
N SER A 45 54.26 -9.78 -3.51
CA SER A 45 53.71 -8.87 -4.49
C SER A 45 54.44 -9.00 -5.82
N LEU A 46 53.75 -9.41 -6.88
CA LEU A 46 54.16 -9.16 -8.28
C LEU A 46 53.32 -7.98 -8.79
N ARG A 47 53.97 -6.83 -8.87
CA ARG A 47 53.45 -5.64 -9.54
C ARG A 47 53.47 -5.88 -11.05
N ARG A 48 52.33 -6.09 -11.69
CA ARG A 48 52.13 -5.82 -13.13
C ARG A 48 51.27 -4.57 -13.24
N GLY A 49 51.83 -3.55 -13.88
CA GLY A 49 51.15 -2.29 -14.14
C GLY A 49 49.99 -2.49 -15.11
N VAL A 50 48.80 -2.19 -14.63
CA VAL A 50 47.60 -2.02 -15.46
C VAL A 50 47.41 -0.52 -15.65
N ARG A 51 47.45 -0.05 -16.87
CA ARG A 51 47.12 1.34 -17.24
C ARG A 51 45.62 1.56 -16.89
N PRO A 52 45.25 2.69 -16.30
CA PRO A 52 43.85 3.01 -16.07
C PRO A 52 43.16 3.27 -17.41
N VAL A 53 42.11 2.50 -17.69
CA VAL A 53 41.15 2.79 -18.77
C VAL A 53 40.27 3.94 -18.26
N ALA A 54 40.22 5.02 -19.03
CA ALA A 54 39.35 6.15 -18.73
C ALA A 54 37.89 5.69 -18.77
N PRO A 55 37.02 6.17 -17.84
CA PRO A 55 35.61 5.86 -17.88
C PRO A 55 34.97 6.45 -19.15
N PRO A 56 33.98 5.77 -19.75
CA PRO A 56 33.26 6.33 -20.89
C PRO A 56 32.62 7.66 -20.48
N ARG A 57 32.82 8.69 -21.32
CA ARG A 57 32.17 9.99 -21.18
C ARG A 57 30.64 9.72 -21.14
N ALA A 58 30.00 10.08 -20.02
CA ALA A 58 28.56 10.19 -19.95
C ALA A 58 28.09 11.20 -21.01
N VAL A 59 27.36 10.71 -22.00
CA VAL A 59 26.58 11.57 -22.88
C VAL A 59 25.46 12.14 -22.01
N ALA A 60 25.56 13.43 -21.69
CA ALA A 60 24.48 14.14 -21.04
C ALA A 60 23.29 14.19 -22.03
N SER A 61 22.34 13.27 -21.87
CA SER A 61 21.02 13.43 -22.44
C SER A 61 20.37 14.57 -21.66
N THR A 62 20.13 15.71 -22.30
CA THR A 62 19.22 16.74 -21.80
C THR A 62 17.91 16.06 -21.49
N PRO A 63 17.38 16.18 -20.26
CA PRO A 63 16.04 15.69 -19.96
C PRO A 63 15.07 16.46 -20.86
N GLY A 64 14.39 15.75 -21.77
CA GLY A 64 13.25 16.32 -22.46
C GLY A 64 12.25 16.79 -21.40
N THR A 65 11.80 18.02 -21.50
CA THR A 65 10.75 18.56 -20.66
C THR A 65 9.57 17.59 -20.73
N PRO A 66 9.10 17.01 -19.62
CA PRO A 66 7.95 16.12 -19.66
C PRO A 66 6.77 16.89 -20.22
N PRO A 67 5.86 16.24 -20.98
CA PRO A 67 4.65 16.88 -21.44
C PRO A 67 3.91 17.41 -20.22
N SER A 68 3.51 18.71 -20.26
CA SER A 68 2.64 19.29 -19.26
C SER A 68 1.41 18.40 -19.13
N PRO A 69 0.98 18.03 -17.91
CA PRO A 69 -0.26 17.29 -17.73
C PRO A 69 -1.39 18.09 -18.38
N ALA A 70 -2.33 17.39 -19.02
CA ALA A 70 -3.53 18.04 -19.53
C ALA A 70 -4.16 18.83 -18.38
N PRO A 71 -4.55 20.09 -18.59
CA PRO A 71 -5.13 20.89 -17.51
C PRO A 71 -6.36 20.17 -16.99
N SER A 72 -6.38 19.87 -15.68
CA SER A 72 -7.56 19.41 -14.98
C SER A 72 -8.71 20.38 -15.24
N ALA A 73 -9.90 19.88 -15.59
CA ALA A 73 -11.08 20.71 -15.80
C ALA A 73 -11.52 21.40 -14.50
N VAL A 74 -11.06 20.92 -13.35
CA VAL A 74 -11.34 21.44 -12.02
C VAL A 74 -10.15 22.24 -11.51
N ALA A 75 -10.35 23.52 -11.23
CA ALA A 75 -9.36 24.36 -10.57
C ALA A 75 -9.49 24.19 -9.05
N TRP A 76 -8.51 23.54 -8.43
CA TRP A 76 -8.41 23.41 -6.98
C TRP A 76 -7.76 24.69 -6.42
N PRO A 77 -8.44 25.44 -5.53
CA PRO A 77 -7.83 26.59 -4.87
C PRO A 77 -6.75 26.13 -3.89
N ASP A 78 -5.79 27.00 -3.61
CA ASP A 78 -4.92 26.78 -2.46
C ASP A 78 -5.72 26.96 -1.18
N GLY A 79 -5.51 26.04 -0.21
CA GLY A 79 -6.18 26.11 1.08
C GLY A 79 -5.24 26.61 2.17
N SER A 80 -5.79 27.42 3.08
CA SER A 80 -5.12 27.93 4.27
C SER A 80 -5.96 27.67 5.51
N GLY A 81 -5.30 27.37 6.63
CA GLY A 81 -5.99 27.10 7.89
C GLY A 81 -5.18 27.60 9.07
N ARG A 82 -5.88 28.08 10.08
CA ARG A 82 -5.29 28.50 11.35
C ARG A 82 -6.13 27.97 12.50
N ALA A 83 -5.47 27.47 13.51
CA ALA A 83 -6.11 27.02 14.74
C ALA A 83 -5.29 27.43 15.96
N GLU A 84 -5.96 27.62 17.08
CA GLU A 84 -5.35 27.96 18.35
C GLU A 84 -5.73 26.91 19.41
N ALA A 85 -4.82 26.59 20.31
CA ALA A 85 -5.06 25.71 21.43
C ALA A 85 -4.36 26.23 22.69
N PRO A 86 -4.95 26.09 23.90
CA PRO A 86 -4.25 26.45 25.12
C PRO A 86 -3.07 25.51 25.34
N SER A 87 -1.92 26.08 25.78
CA SER A 87 -0.77 25.31 26.22
C SER A 87 -0.89 25.04 27.73
N SER A 88 -0.55 23.83 28.15
CA SER A 88 -0.48 23.46 29.56
C SER A 88 0.64 24.20 30.32
N LEU A 89 1.63 24.70 29.58
CA LEU A 89 2.75 25.50 30.11
C LEU A 89 2.41 26.99 30.25
N GLY A 90 1.18 27.39 29.88
CA GLY A 90 0.71 28.77 29.80
C GLY A 90 1.02 29.42 28.44
N GLY A 91 0.05 30.13 27.91
CA GLY A 91 0.12 30.71 26.56
C GLY A 91 -0.85 30.04 25.59
N VAL A 92 -0.70 30.35 24.31
CA VAL A 92 -1.54 29.81 23.24
C VAL A 92 -0.65 29.25 22.13
N LEU A 93 -0.89 28.00 21.79
CA LEU A 93 -0.31 27.37 20.60
C LEU A 93 -1.07 27.84 19.36
N VAL A 94 -0.36 28.25 18.34
CA VAL A 94 -0.92 28.65 17.05
C VAL A 94 -0.43 27.70 15.99
N ALA A 95 -1.35 27.01 15.34
CA ALA A 95 -1.07 26.16 14.19
C ALA A 95 -1.51 26.87 12.90
N GLU A 96 -0.62 26.89 11.91
CA GLU A 96 -0.90 27.37 10.56
C GLU A 96 -0.66 26.27 9.56
N ALA A 97 -1.60 26.04 8.65
CA ALA A 97 -1.50 25.06 7.58
C ALA A 97 -1.75 25.69 6.21
N ARG A 98 -1.09 25.15 5.20
CA ARG A 98 -1.34 25.46 3.79
C ARG A 98 -1.30 24.18 3.00
N VAL A 99 -2.22 24.05 2.05
CA VAL A 99 -2.30 22.91 1.13
C VAL A 99 -2.51 23.42 -0.29
N SER A 100 -1.90 22.76 -1.27
CA SER A 100 -2.08 23.05 -2.70
C SER A 100 -2.08 21.75 -3.51
N ASN A 101 -2.96 21.67 -4.51
CA ASN A 101 -2.97 20.49 -5.40
C ASN A 101 -1.73 20.49 -6.29
N LEU A 102 -1.02 19.36 -6.34
CA LEU A 102 0.24 19.18 -7.08
C LEU A 102 1.32 20.23 -6.71
N GLY A 103 1.21 20.82 -5.54
CA GLY A 103 2.13 21.84 -5.07
C GLY A 103 3.48 21.29 -4.62
N ALA A 104 4.46 22.18 -4.51
CA ALA A 104 5.77 21.84 -3.97
C ALA A 104 5.67 21.45 -2.50
N ARG A 105 6.58 20.58 -2.05
CA ARG A 105 6.71 20.19 -0.64
C ARG A 105 6.95 21.43 0.22
N GLY A 106 6.12 21.62 1.25
CA GLY A 106 6.20 22.72 2.20
C GLY A 106 6.98 22.37 3.46
N VAL A 107 6.88 23.25 4.46
CA VAL A 107 7.51 23.06 5.78
C VAL A 107 6.50 22.42 6.72
N ILE A 108 6.90 21.31 7.33
CA ILE A 108 6.11 20.64 8.37
C ILE A 108 6.96 20.66 9.65
N ALA A 109 6.47 21.35 10.68
CA ALA A 109 7.16 21.59 11.93
C ALA A 109 6.13 21.78 13.06
N THR A 110 5.56 20.68 13.53
CA THR A 110 4.60 20.70 14.64
C THR A 110 5.29 20.67 16.00
N GLY A 111 6.56 20.30 16.05
CA GLY A 111 7.29 19.99 17.27
C GLY A 111 7.12 18.51 17.72
N LEU A 112 6.35 17.71 16.99
CA LEU A 112 6.22 16.27 17.17
C LEU A 112 6.82 15.57 15.94
N PRO A 113 8.11 15.17 15.94
CA PRO A 113 8.81 14.71 14.73
C PRO A 113 8.15 13.53 14.05
N PHE A 114 7.52 12.63 14.81
CA PHE A 114 6.77 11.51 14.23
C PHE A 114 5.49 12.00 13.51
N LEU A 115 4.77 12.96 14.09
CA LEU A 115 3.59 13.56 13.44
C LEU A 115 3.98 14.32 12.16
N ASP A 116 5.12 15.02 12.18
CA ASP A 116 5.66 15.70 11.00
C ASP A 116 5.90 14.71 9.86
N HIS A 117 6.51 13.57 10.16
CA HIS A 117 6.72 12.49 9.21
C HIS A 117 5.39 11.89 8.72
N MET A 118 4.39 11.78 9.58
CA MET A 118 3.06 11.30 9.21
C MET A 118 2.33 12.28 8.27
N ILE A 119 2.34 13.56 8.57
CA ILE A 119 1.72 14.59 7.71
C ILE A 119 2.40 14.63 6.32
N ASP A 120 3.71 14.39 6.25
CA ASP A 120 4.45 14.33 4.98
C ASP A 120 3.98 13.19 4.05
N GLN A 121 3.28 12.18 4.54
CA GLN A 121 2.67 11.15 3.70
C GLN A 121 1.64 11.75 2.71
N LEU A 122 1.00 12.87 3.06
CA LEU A 122 0.07 13.57 2.15
C LEU A 122 0.82 14.13 0.94
N THR A 123 2.02 14.67 1.12
CA THR A 123 2.85 15.13 0.02
C THR A 123 3.22 13.99 -0.92
N SER A 124 3.66 12.87 -0.38
CA SER A 124 4.17 11.74 -1.17
C SER A 124 3.07 10.93 -1.84
N HIS A 125 1.92 10.76 -1.19
CA HIS A 125 0.87 9.82 -1.60
C HIS A 125 -0.41 10.49 -2.11
N CYS A 126 -0.74 11.70 -1.65
CA CYS A 126 -1.83 12.51 -2.19
C CYS A 126 -1.36 13.54 -3.23
N GLN A 127 -0.05 13.73 -3.40
CA GLN A 127 0.55 14.73 -4.30
C GLN A 127 0.11 16.16 -3.95
N LEU A 128 -0.03 16.47 -2.67
CA LEU A 128 -0.30 17.81 -2.18
C LEU A 128 1.00 18.51 -1.75
N GLY A 129 1.13 19.78 -2.07
CA GLY A 129 2.04 20.67 -1.34
C GLY A 129 1.43 20.92 0.05
N VAL A 130 2.12 20.49 1.12
CA VAL A 130 1.63 20.62 2.49
C VAL A 130 2.63 21.37 3.34
N SER A 131 2.15 22.37 4.08
CA SER A 131 2.88 23.06 5.14
C SER A 131 2.02 23.07 6.40
N VAL A 132 2.59 22.65 7.54
CA VAL A 132 1.95 22.72 8.86
C VAL A 132 3.00 23.16 9.87
N VAL A 133 2.81 24.31 10.49
CA VAL A 133 3.72 24.85 11.51
C VAL A 133 2.95 25.13 12.78
N VAL A 134 3.42 24.63 13.90
CA VAL A 134 2.90 24.98 15.23
C VAL A 134 3.92 25.85 15.93
N SER A 135 3.49 27.00 16.46
CA SER A 135 4.30 27.96 17.18
C SER A 135 3.68 28.33 18.52
N ASP A 136 4.51 28.77 19.45
CA ASP A 136 4.02 29.42 20.67
C ASP A 136 3.71 30.89 20.33
N SER A 137 2.56 31.38 20.80
CA SER A 137 2.14 32.78 20.55
C SER A 137 3.06 33.82 21.22
N SER A 138 3.90 33.40 22.17
CA SER A 138 4.77 34.30 22.92
C SER A 138 5.94 34.85 22.11
N ASP A 139 6.43 34.09 21.12
CA ASP A 139 7.59 34.48 20.31
C ASP A 139 7.44 34.23 18.79
N GLY A 140 6.36 33.55 18.39
CA GLY A 140 6.11 33.20 16.98
C GLY A 140 7.11 32.21 16.37
N ALA A 141 8.04 31.68 17.18
CA ALA A 141 9.01 30.70 16.70
C ALA A 141 8.38 29.31 16.57
N PRO A 142 8.74 28.53 15.52
CA PRO A 142 8.28 27.16 15.41
C PRO A 142 8.67 26.33 16.63
N LYS A 143 7.73 25.58 17.18
CA LYS A 143 8.01 24.64 18.28
C LYS A 143 8.95 23.56 17.75
N ARG A 144 10.16 23.46 18.35
CA ARG A 144 11.24 22.63 17.81
C ARG A 144 11.40 21.28 18.49
N GLU A 145 10.82 21.09 19.67
CA GLU A 145 10.99 19.88 20.45
C GLU A 145 9.64 19.36 20.99
N PRO A 146 9.48 18.03 21.10
CA PRO A 146 8.31 17.45 21.75
C PRO A 146 8.23 17.94 23.17
N CYS A 147 7.04 18.25 23.66
CA CYS A 147 6.85 18.59 25.05
C CYS A 147 7.07 17.34 25.92
N VAL A 148 8.07 17.39 26.79
CA VAL A 148 8.46 16.27 27.67
C VAL A 148 7.68 16.33 28.98
N ASP A 149 6.48 16.88 28.98
CA ASP A 149 5.66 16.82 30.18
C ASP A 149 5.11 15.39 30.40
N ALA A 150 5.03 14.99 31.64
CA ALA A 150 4.56 13.65 32.00
C ALA A 150 3.07 13.44 31.73
N SER A 151 2.27 14.52 31.57
CA SER A 151 0.83 14.48 31.31
C SER A 151 0.51 14.26 29.85
N GLY A 152 1.34 14.77 28.92
CA GLY A 152 1.10 14.76 27.48
C GLY A 152 0.03 15.73 27.00
N GLU A 153 -0.42 16.64 27.87
CA GLU A 153 -1.47 17.59 27.54
C GLU A 153 -1.05 18.55 26.43
N ASP A 154 0.21 18.98 26.42
CA ASP A 154 0.74 19.85 25.38
C ASP A 154 0.87 19.13 24.03
N ASP A 155 1.29 17.85 24.04
CA ASP A 155 1.36 17.05 22.80
C ASP A 155 -0.03 16.86 22.20
N GLU A 156 -1.07 16.67 23.03
CA GLU A 156 -2.45 16.59 22.58
C GLU A 156 -2.94 17.94 22.02
N ALA A 157 -2.63 19.04 22.69
CA ALA A 157 -2.97 20.39 22.23
C ALA A 157 -2.30 20.71 20.88
N VAL A 158 -1.02 20.34 20.72
CA VAL A 158 -0.30 20.45 19.43
C VAL A 158 -0.97 19.63 18.35
N ALA A 159 -1.29 18.36 18.62
CA ALA A 159 -1.92 17.48 17.65
C ALA A 159 -3.31 17.98 17.23
N ARG A 160 -4.12 18.45 18.18
CA ARG A 160 -5.43 19.06 17.90
C ARG A 160 -5.31 20.34 17.07
N ALA A 161 -4.41 21.24 17.42
CA ALA A 161 -4.20 22.48 16.68
C ALA A 161 -3.73 22.20 15.24
N ALA A 162 -2.74 21.29 15.07
CA ALA A 162 -2.24 20.87 13.76
C ALA A 162 -3.34 20.21 12.91
N GLY A 163 -4.14 19.32 13.51
CA GLY A 163 -5.26 18.67 12.84
C GLY A 163 -6.33 19.66 12.41
N ALA A 164 -6.73 20.58 13.30
CA ALA A 164 -7.74 21.61 13.00
C ALA A 164 -7.27 22.57 11.89
N ALA A 165 -6.04 23.06 11.96
CA ALA A 165 -5.48 23.92 10.92
C ALA A 165 -5.42 23.23 9.55
N LEU A 166 -4.98 21.96 9.53
CA LEU A 166 -4.94 21.17 8.31
C LEU A 166 -6.35 20.89 7.77
N GLY A 167 -7.32 20.57 8.63
CA GLY A 167 -8.72 20.37 8.27
C GLY A 167 -9.34 21.63 7.65
N ALA A 168 -9.08 22.82 8.23
CA ALA A 168 -9.51 24.11 7.70
C ALA A 168 -8.88 24.39 6.32
N ALA A 169 -7.59 24.09 6.14
CA ALA A 169 -6.93 24.22 4.84
C ALA A 169 -7.52 23.26 3.79
N LEU A 170 -7.82 22.02 4.18
CA LEU A 170 -8.51 21.05 3.30
C LEU A 170 -9.92 21.50 2.93
N ARG A 171 -10.62 22.22 3.81
CA ARG A 171 -11.95 22.80 3.52
C ARG A 171 -11.91 23.75 2.33
N GLU A 172 -10.92 24.63 2.29
CA GLU A 172 -10.75 25.56 1.17
C GLU A 172 -10.35 24.80 -0.10
N LEU A 173 -9.35 23.90 0.00
CA LEU A 173 -8.92 23.09 -1.14
C LEU A 173 -10.06 22.30 -1.76
N LEU A 174 -10.89 21.63 -0.96
CA LEU A 174 -11.93 20.70 -1.41
C LEU A 174 -13.26 21.36 -1.75
N ALA A 175 -13.37 22.70 -1.69
CA ALA A 175 -14.61 23.42 -2.01
C ALA A 175 -15.23 23.03 -3.37
N PRO A 176 -14.46 22.82 -4.48
CA PRO A 176 -15.03 22.33 -5.73
C PRO A 176 -15.64 20.93 -5.61
N GLY A 177 -15.03 20.04 -4.81
CA GLY A 177 -15.53 18.70 -4.57
C GLY A 177 -16.85 18.69 -3.79
N VAL A 178 -16.99 19.56 -2.79
CA VAL A 178 -18.25 19.76 -2.06
C VAL A 178 -19.35 20.24 -3.00
N ALA A 179 -19.04 21.20 -3.89
CA ALA A 179 -19.99 21.67 -4.89
C ALA A 179 -20.40 20.56 -5.87
N ALA A 180 -19.46 19.68 -6.27
CA ALA A 180 -19.74 18.52 -7.11
C ALA A 180 -20.64 17.51 -6.38
N ALA A 181 -20.38 17.23 -5.11
CA ALA A 181 -21.20 16.34 -4.29
C ALA A 181 -22.63 16.88 -4.12
N ALA A 182 -22.80 18.18 -3.92
CA ALA A 182 -24.11 18.83 -3.83
C ALA A 182 -24.89 18.77 -5.17
N ALA A 183 -24.20 18.80 -6.31
CA ALA A 183 -24.81 18.80 -7.63
C ALA A 183 -25.13 17.38 -8.16
N ALA A 184 -24.24 16.40 -7.93
CA ALA A 184 -24.30 15.08 -8.52
C ALA A 184 -24.67 13.96 -7.53
N GLY A 185 -24.75 14.25 -6.24
CA GLY A 185 -24.91 13.31 -5.15
C GLY A 185 -23.58 13.08 -4.40
N GLU A 186 -23.44 11.89 -3.82
CA GLU A 186 -22.29 11.56 -2.97
C GLU A 186 -20.98 11.51 -3.79
N VAL A 187 -19.94 12.19 -3.30
CA VAL A 187 -18.54 12.01 -3.73
C VAL A 187 -17.80 11.34 -2.57
N ALA A 188 -17.39 10.10 -2.77
CA ALA A 188 -16.82 9.28 -1.71
C ALA A 188 -15.80 8.29 -2.25
N ALA A 189 -14.77 8.01 -1.47
CA ALA A 189 -13.77 6.99 -1.79
C ALA A 189 -13.45 6.14 -0.57
N VAL A 190 -12.93 4.93 -0.85
CA VAL A 190 -12.34 4.02 0.13
C VAL A 190 -10.98 3.58 -0.40
N PHE A 191 -9.98 3.57 0.46
CA PHE A 191 -8.66 3.07 0.11
C PHE A 191 -7.99 2.40 1.30
N SER A 192 -7.47 1.20 1.09
CA SER A 192 -6.65 0.48 2.06
C SER A 192 -5.17 0.60 1.66
N ALA A 193 -4.29 0.92 2.61
CA ALA A 193 -2.85 1.03 2.38
C ALA A 193 -2.07 0.16 3.36
N PRO A 194 -1.07 -0.61 2.89
CA PRO A 194 -0.26 -1.46 3.75
C PRO A 194 1.05 -0.78 4.17
N LEU A 195 1.62 -1.26 5.27
CA LEU A 195 3.01 -1.09 5.66
C LEU A 195 3.48 -2.34 6.40
N ASP A 196 4.24 -3.19 5.69
CA ASP A 196 4.71 -4.48 6.16
C ASP A 196 3.52 -5.32 6.72
N GLU A 197 3.50 -5.74 7.99
CA GLU A 197 2.42 -6.54 8.59
C GLU A 197 1.12 -5.78 8.89
N ALA A 198 1.14 -4.45 8.75
CA ALA A 198 -0.04 -3.63 9.02
C ALA A 198 -0.73 -3.19 7.72
N TYR A 199 -2.06 -3.14 7.73
CA TYR A 199 -2.79 -2.32 6.80
C TYR A 199 -4.03 -1.68 7.44
N CYS A 200 -4.30 -0.45 6.99
CA CYS A 200 -5.41 0.36 7.47
C CYS A 200 -6.29 0.80 6.29
N GLU A 201 -7.56 0.89 6.56
CA GLU A 201 -8.58 1.38 5.63
C GLU A 201 -8.98 2.80 6.01
N CYS A 202 -9.11 3.65 5.00
CA CYS A 202 -9.71 4.96 5.11
C CYS A 202 -10.92 5.05 4.17
N ALA A 203 -12.02 5.60 4.67
CA ALA A 203 -13.18 5.98 3.86
C ALA A 203 -13.50 7.45 4.09
N ILE A 204 -13.68 8.21 3.02
CA ILE A 204 -14.03 9.63 3.02
C ILE A 204 -15.28 9.81 2.18
N ALA A 205 -16.26 10.57 2.69
CA ALA A 205 -17.33 11.16 1.88
C ALA A 205 -17.32 12.67 2.07
N LEU A 206 -17.40 13.42 0.98
CA LEU A 206 -17.53 14.88 1.04
C LEU A 206 -18.95 15.30 1.44
N GLY A 207 -19.06 16.42 2.14
CA GLY A 207 -20.35 16.94 2.60
C GLY A 207 -20.31 18.44 2.88
N GLU A 208 -21.48 19.00 3.16
CA GLU A 208 -21.62 20.42 3.45
C GLU A 208 -20.92 20.80 4.75
N VAL A 209 -20.28 21.97 4.71
CA VAL A 209 -19.65 22.59 5.89
C VAL A 209 -20.70 22.95 6.92
N GLY A 210 -20.49 22.59 8.18
CA GLY A 210 -21.39 22.92 9.30
C GLY A 210 -22.23 21.76 9.80
N THR A 211 -22.25 20.63 9.11
CA THR A 211 -22.81 19.38 9.64
C THR A 211 -21.68 18.61 10.33
N PRO A 212 -21.81 18.23 11.62
CA PRO A 212 -20.78 17.43 12.27
C PRO A 212 -20.54 16.14 11.46
N PRO A 213 -19.28 15.84 11.09
CA PRO A 213 -18.99 14.62 10.34
C PRO A 213 -19.30 13.37 11.16
N SER A 214 -19.71 12.30 10.48
CA SER A 214 -19.66 10.97 11.07
C SER A 214 -18.21 10.54 11.16
N PHE A 215 -17.62 10.62 12.36
CA PHE A 215 -16.23 10.25 12.60
C PHE A 215 -16.12 8.88 13.25
N HIS A 216 -15.47 7.95 12.56
CA HIS A 216 -15.17 6.62 13.06
C HIS A 216 -13.65 6.41 13.13
N PHE A 217 -13.17 6.00 14.31
CA PHE A 217 -11.74 5.77 14.56
C PHE A 217 -11.55 4.45 15.31
N ASP A 218 -11.00 3.45 14.63
CA ASP A 218 -10.79 2.10 15.16
C ASP A 218 -9.37 1.61 14.80
N LEU A 219 -8.35 2.20 15.45
CA LEU A 219 -6.95 1.81 15.28
C LEU A 219 -6.39 1.05 16.49
N ALA A 220 -7.05 1.13 17.65
CA ALA A 220 -6.59 0.46 18.85
C ALA A 220 -6.85 -1.06 18.81
N PRO A 221 -6.01 -1.86 19.49
CA PRO A 221 -4.79 -1.45 20.16
C PRO A 221 -3.67 -1.13 19.15
N PHE A 222 -2.75 -0.24 19.54
CA PHE A 222 -1.52 0.00 18.77
C PHE A 222 -0.50 -1.10 19.03
N GLY A 223 -0.84 -2.31 18.65
CA GLY A 223 -0.11 -3.55 18.91
C GLY A 223 -0.95 -4.78 18.56
N PRO A 224 -0.48 -5.99 18.90
CA PRO A 224 -1.23 -7.22 18.68
C PRO A 224 -2.61 -7.20 19.32
N LYS A 225 -3.59 -7.79 18.63
CA LYS A 225 -4.96 -7.89 19.14
C LYS A 225 -5.00 -8.61 20.49
N GLY A 226 -5.73 -8.04 21.46
CA GLY A 226 -5.83 -8.59 22.81
C GLY A 226 -4.70 -8.15 23.76
N THR A 227 -3.78 -7.29 23.30
CA THR A 227 -2.78 -6.63 24.14
C THR A 227 -3.17 -5.17 24.40
N PRO A 228 -2.59 -4.50 25.42
CA PRO A 228 -2.81 -3.07 25.62
C PRO A 228 -2.21 -2.20 24.49
N GLY A 229 -1.35 -2.78 23.65
CA GLY A 229 -0.62 -2.06 22.61
C GLY A 229 0.52 -1.18 23.15
N ARG A 230 1.22 -0.51 22.25
CA ARG A 230 2.28 0.45 22.61
C ARG A 230 1.69 1.84 22.87
N THR A 231 2.22 2.50 23.88
CA THR A 231 1.84 3.89 24.21
C THR A 231 2.75 4.92 23.58
N LEU A 232 3.95 4.52 23.10
CA LEU A 232 4.95 5.39 22.53
C LEU A 232 5.52 4.85 21.21
N ILE A 233 5.77 5.75 20.27
CA ILE A 233 6.56 5.55 19.06
C ILE A 233 7.69 6.59 19.10
N GLY A 234 8.89 6.19 19.54
CA GLY A 234 9.90 7.17 19.95
C GLY A 234 9.36 8.04 21.08
N THR A 235 9.32 9.34 20.88
CA THR A 235 8.73 10.32 21.83
C THR A 235 7.23 10.56 21.59
N TYR A 236 6.67 10.09 20.49
CA TYR A 236 5.28 10.29 20.12
C TYR A 236 4.34 9.39 20.93
N LYS A 237 3.37 9.98 21.61
CA LYS A 237 2.34 9.26 22.36
C LYS A 237 1.25 8.79 21.42
N THR A 238 0.97 7.49 21.36
CA THR A 238 -0.08 6.94 20.47
C THR A 238 -1.47 7.49 20.80
N SER A 239 -1.68 7.96 22.03
CA SER A 239 -2.93 8.58 22.49
C SER A 239 -3.27 9.88 21.75
N VAL A 240 -2.28 10.62 21.21
CA VAL A 240 -2.53 11.87 20.50
C VAL A 240 -2.94 11.68 19.05
N THR A 241 -2.86 10.45 18.55
CA THR A 241 -3.29 10.12 17.16
C THR A 241 -4.77 10.41 16.94
N ARG A 242 -5.65 9.98 17.85
CA ARG A 242 -7.09 10.23 17.74
C ARG A 242 -7.44 11.72 17.81
N PRO A 243 -6.93 12.51 18.79
CA PRO A 243 -7.14 13.95 18.84
C PRO A 243 -6.79 14.71 17.56
N PHE A 244 -5.70 14.33 16.88
CA PHE A 244 -5.34 14.89 15.58
C PHE A 244 -6.43 14.66 14.53
N TRP A 245 -6.89 13.42 14.39
CA TRP A 245 -7.89 13.05 13.38
C TRP A 245 -9.28 13.62 13.69
N GLU A 246 -9.68 13.66 14.97
CA GLU A 246 -10.92 14.30 15.39
C GLU A 246 -10.96 15.79 15.01
N ALA A 247 -9.87 16.52 15.32
CA ALA A 247 -9.76 17.93 15.02
C ALA A 247 -9.71 18.19 13.50
N LEU A 248 -8.99 17.35 12.74
CA LEU A 248 -8.97 17.42 11.28
C LEU A 248 -10.37 17.20 10.70
N ALA A 249 -11.06 16.16 11.15
CA ALA A 249 -12.38 15.82 10.64
C ALA A 249 -13.43 16.89 10.96
N SER A 250 -13.34 17.54 12.14
CA SER A 250 -14.28 18.59 12.54
C SER A 250 -14.18 19.85 11.67
N GLU A 251 -13.01 20.09 11.09
CA GLU A 251 -12.76 21.29 10.28
C GLU A 251 -12.80 21.02 8.77
N ALA A 252 -12.48 19.80 8.33
CA ALA A 252 -12.54 19.44 6.93
C ALA A 252 -13.98 19.25 6.44
N PRO A 253 -14.25 19.37 5.12
CA PRO A 253 -15.59 19.28 4.56
C PRO A 253 -15.98 17.82 4.33
N PHE A 254 -15.94 17.02 5.37
CA PHE A 254 -16.31 15.61 5.32
C PHE A 254 -17.71 15.39 5.88
N ALA A 255 -18.58 14.72 5.13
CA ALA A 255 -19.80 14.13 5.67
C ALA A 255 -19.47 12.93 6.56
N SER A 256 -18.43 12.17 6.17
CA SER A 256 -17.91 11.10 7.00
C SER A 256 -16.41 10.90 6.79
N LEU A 257 -15.72 10.52 7.87
CA LEU A 257 -14.34 10.01 7.87
C LEU A 257 -14.30 8.75 8.72
N SER A 258 -13.87 7.63 8.13
CA SER A 258 -13.65 6.37 8.84
C SER A 258 -12.20 5.94 8.68
N LEU A 259 -11.54 5.65 9.79
CA LEU A 259 -10.18 5.15 9.86
C LEU A 259 -10.17 3.84 10.65
N ARG A 260 -9.78 2.74 10.02
CA ARG A 260 -9.84 1.40 10.60
C ARG A 260 -8.53 0.65 10.42
N LYS A 261 -8.02 0.07 11.50
CA LYS A 261 -7.00 -0.95 11.43
C LYS A 261 -7.62 -2.28 11.04
N ARG A 262 -7.19 -2.83 9.92
CA ARG A 262 -7.58 -4.16 9.47
C ARG A 262 -6.64 -5.23 10.02
N ARG A 263 -5.32 -4.99 9.91
CA ARG A 263 -4.23 -5.82 10.44
C ARG A 263 -3.12 -4.93 11.00
N GLY A 264 -2.24 -5.48 11.84
CA GLY A 264 -1.03 -4.82 12.29
C GLY A 264 -0.76 -4.95 13.78
N ASP A 265 0.51 -5.21 14.07
CA ASP A 265 1.04 -5.43 15.41
C ASP A 265 2.08 -4.38 15.82
N ASN A 266 2.64 -3.63 14.88
CA ASN A 266 3.58 -2.55 15.13
C ASN A 266 2.85 -1.19 15.14
N ALA A 267 2.96 -0.45 16.25
CA ALA A 267 2.30 0.84 16.42
C ALA A 267 2.69 1.87 15.34
N HIS A 268 3.98 1.92 14.95
CA HIS A 268 4.47 2.80 13.89
C HIS A 268 3.79 2.46 12.56
N HIS A 269 3.80 1.15 12.20
CA HIS A 269 3.21 0.69 10.94
C HIS A 269 1.70 0.95 10.88
N ILE A 270 0.98 0.76 11.99
CA ILE A 270 -0.46 1.04 12.09
C ILE A 270 -0.74 2.53 11.83
N VAL A 271 0.00 3.42 12.48
CA VAL A 271 -0.22 4.86 12.32
C VAL A 271 0.18 5.32 10.92
N GLU A 272 1.35 4.91 10.41
CA GLU A 272 1.79 5.31 9.07
C GLU A 272 0.88 4.74 7.95
N ALA A 273 0.43 3.48 8.06
CA ALA A 273 -0.53 2.91 7.13
C ALA A 273 -1.86 3.71 7.11
N THR A 274 -2.26 4.26 8.26
CA THR A 274 -3.46 5.13 8.35
C THR A 274 -3.26 6.44 7.59
N PHE A 275 -2.11 7.11 7.75
CA PHE A 275 -1.83 8.34 6.99
C PHE A 275 -1.69 8.08 5.48
N LYS A 276 -1.10 6.95 5.09
CA LYS A 276 -1.02 6.52 3.69
C LYS A 276 -2.40 6.23 3.10
N SER A 277 -3.25 5.50 3.83
CA SER A 277 -4.62 5.20 3.37
C SER A 277 -5.45 6.48 3.24
N PHE A 278 -5.34 7.41 4.20
CA PHE A 278 -5.99 8.72 4.12
C PHE A 278 -5.48 9.52 2.92
N ALA A 279 -4.16 9.61 2.70
CA ALA A 279 -3.58 10.34 1.59
C ALA A 279 -4.05 9.80 0.22
N ARG A 280 -4.09 8.47 0.07
CA ARG A 280 -4.58 7.83 -1.16
C ARG A 280 -6.08 7.96 -1.33
N CYS A 281 -6.85 7.84 -0.24
CA CYS A 281 -8.30 8.03 -0.25
C CYS A 281 -8.67 9.48 -0.62
N LEU A 282 -7.98 10.47 -0.05
CA LEU A 282 -8.15 11.87 -0.38
C LEU A 282 -7.84 12.15 -1.86
N ARG A 283 -6.74 11.58 -2.40
CA ARG A 283 -6.43 11.69 -3.83
C ARG A 283 -7.53 11.06 -4.69
N ALA A 284 -8.05 9.90 -4.31
CA ALA A 284 -9.13 9.24 -5.04
C ALA A 284 -10.42 10.07 -5.07
N VAL A 285 -10.77 10.74 -3.97
CA VAL A 285 -11.89 11.69 -3.91
C VAL A 285 -11.67 12.86 -4.89
N MET A 286 -10.46 13.42 -4.93
CA MET A 286 -10.15 14.50 -5.86
C MET A 286 -10.18 14.02 -7.32
N ASP A 287 -9.66 12.83 -7.59
CA ASP A 287 -9.65 12.21 -8.92
C ASP A 287 -11.10 11.92 -9.41
N GLU A 288 -12.00 11.50 -8.51
CA GLU A 288 -13.41 11.32 -8.85
C GLU A 288 -14.08 12.64 -9.29
N VAL A 289 -13.80 13.73 -8.58
CA VAL A 289 -14.29 15.07 -8.95
C VAL A 289 -13.70 15.56 -10.28
N GLU A 290 -12.44 15.25 -10.55
CA GLU A 290 -11.76 15.58 -11.81
C GLU A 290 -12.20 14.66 -12.98
N GLY A 291 -12.88 13.54 -12.70
CA GLY A 291 -13.19 12.50 -13.68
C GLY A 291 -11.95 11.75 -14.16
N VAL A 292 -10.87 11.77 -13.36
CA VAL A 292 -9.61 11.08 -13.63
C VAL A 292 -9.70 9.64 -13.12
N ASP A 293 -9.36 8.69 -13.99
CA ASP A 293 -9.15 7.29 -13.64
C ASP A 293 -7.75 6.89 -14.09
N VAL A 294 -6.80 6.93 -13.17
CA VAL A 294 -5.39 6.71 -13.49
C VAL A 294 -5.14 5.35 -14.12
N VAL A 295 -5.88 4.31 -13.73
CA VAL A 295 -5.73 2.96 -14.30
C VAL A 295 -6.24 2.92 -15.74
N ARG A 296 -7.46 3.42 -15.98
CA ARG A 296 -8.06 3.52 -17.31
C ARG A 296 -7.22 4.42 -18.22
N ASP A 297 -6.79 5.57 -17.71
CA ASP A 297 -6.06 6.55 -18.48
C ASP A 297 -4.65 6.05 -18.83
N ALA A 298 -3.98 5.32 -17.90
CA ALA A 298 -2.73 4.62 -18.18
C ALA A 298 -2.92 3.52 -19.25
N ALA A 299 -4.00 2.75 -19.19
CA ALA A 299 -4.31 1.73 -20.20
C ALA A 299 -4.56 2.36 -21.57
N ALA A 300 -5.27 3.49 -21.64
CA ALA A 300 -5.48 4.23 -22.89
C ALA A 300 -4.15 4.78 -23.46
N ALA A 301 -3.27 5.28 -22.60
CA ALA A 301 -1.93 5.74 -23.00
C ALA A 301 -1.05 4.60 -23.52
N LYS A 302 -1.10 3.40 -22.92
CA LYS A 302 -0.43 2.19 -23.43
C LYS A 302 -0.85 1.87 -24.86
N ASN A 303 -2.16 1.86 -25.12
CA ASN A 303 -2.71 1.56 -26.45
C ASN A 303 -2.31 2.62 -27.50
N ALA A 304 -2.15 3.88 -27.12
CA ALA A 304 -1.71 4.95 -28.00
C ALA A 304 -0.19 4.93 -28.27
N ALA A 305 0.61 4.49 -27.29
CA ALA A 305 2.08 4.47 -27.35
C ALA A 305 2.67 3.24 -28.05
N SER A 306 1.87 2.30 -28.54
CA SER A 306 2.31 1.01 -29.08
C SER A 306 3.24 1.09 -30.31
N SER A 307 3.63 2.30 -30.75
CA SER A 307 4.46 2.53 -31.93
C SER A 307 5.88 3.05 -31.69
N THR A 308 6.28 3.30 -30.43
CA THR A 308 7.63 3.82 -30.13
C THR A 308 8.38 2.94 -29.12
N ASP A 309 9.49 2.39 -29.55
CA ASP A 309 10.36 1.44 -28.82
C ASP A 309 11.15 2.08 -27.64
N GLY A 310 10.74 3.22 -27.16
CA GLY A 310 11.43 4.00 -26.14
C GLY A 310 10.73 3.93 -24.79
N GLY A 311 11.16 2.99 -23.91
CA GLY A 311 10.81 3.03 -22.51
C GLY A 311 9.73 2.04 -22.04
N ARG A 312 9.45 0.96 -22.79
CA ARG A 312 8.56 -0.12 -22.32
C ARG A 312 9.17 -0.83 -21.11
N ARG A 313 8.35 -1.10 -20.12
CA ARG A 313 8.73 -1.80 -18.89
C ARG A 313 8.62 -3.31 -19.13
N THR A 314 9.68 -3.88 -19.65
CA THR A 314 9.72 -5.30 -20.05
C THR A 314 10.88 -6.02 -19.38
N ALA A 315 10.70 -7.30 -19.06
CA ALA A 315 11.77 -8.18 -18.63
C ALA A 315 11.51 -9.60 -19.13
N SER A 316 12.58 -10.38 -19.26
CA SER A 316 12.51 -11.80 -19.57
C SER A 316 13.58 -12.57 -18.82
N ARG A 317 13.24 -13.78 -18.39
CA ARG A 317 14.13 -14.64 -17.63
C ARG A 317 13.96 -16.10 -18.05
N SER A 318 15.07 -16.82 -18.12
CA SER A 318 15.08 -18.27 -18.24
C SER A 318 15.80 -18.87 -17.03
N ARG A 319 15.22 -19.92 -16.49
CA ARG A 319 15.77 -20.70 -15.37
C ARG A 319 15.73 -22.19 -15.76
N SER A 320 16.80 -22.91 -15.48
CA SER A 320 16.83 -24.36 -15.62
C SER A 320 17.55 -24.96 -14.42
N THR A 321 16.90 -25.91 -13.79
CA THR A 321 17.38 -26.68 -12.64
C THR A 321 17.36 -28.17 -12.99
N LYS A 322 17.46 -29.06 -12.02
CA LYS A 322 17.21 -30.49 -12.22
C LYS A 322 15.74 -30.86 -12.17
N GLU A 323 14.92 -29.97 -11.64
CA GLU A 323 13.51 -30.13 -11.34
C GLU A 323 12.62 -29.42 -12.36
N THR A 324 13.06 -28.24 -12.82
CA THR A 324 12.25 -27.38 -13.68
C THR A 324 13.07 -26.72 -14.79
N THR A 325 12.44 -26.44 -15.92
CA THR A 325 12.95 -25.56 -16.98
C THR A 325 11.86 -24.55 -17.32
N ILE A 326 12.15 -23.24 -17.11
CA ILE A 326 11.17 -22.18 -17.18
C ILE A 326 11.71 -21.05 -18.07
N ALA A 327 10.88 -20.56 -18.97
CA ALA A 327 11.06 -19.29 -19.67
C ALA A 327 9.88 -18.39 -19.35
N ALA A 328 10.14 -17.21 -18.82
CA ALA A 328 9.10 -16.22 -18.53
C ALA A 328 9.47 -14.86 -19.10
N SER A 329 8.48 -14.14 -19.63
CA SER A 329 8.60 -12.75 -20.02
C SER A 329 7.38 -11.96 -19.56
N LEU A 330 7.59 -10.71 -19.19
CA LEU A 330 6.54 -9.80 -18.77
C LEU A 330 6.74 -8.43 -19.41
N ASP A 331 5.65 -7.91 -19.96
CA ASP A 331 5.54 -6.56 -20.49
C ASP A 331 4.43 -5.84 -19.71
N VAL A 332 4.81 -4.96 -18.79
CA VAL A 332 3.87 -4.20 -17.95
C VAL A 332 2.98 -3.29 -18.79
N ASP A 333 3.49 -2.85 -19.95
CA ASP A 333 2.80 -1.97 -20.88
C ASP A 333 2.23 -2.70 -22.10
N GLY A 334 2.26 -4.04 -22.08
CA GLY A 334 1.80 -4.92 -23.16
C GLY A 334 0.28 -5.14 -23.18
N ASP A 335 -0.16 -5.81 -24.24
CA ASP A 335 -1.56 -6.24 -24.38
C ASP A 335 -1.78 -7.52 -23.56
N ALA A 336 -2.54 -7.40 -22.47
CA ALA A 336 -2.85 -8.52 -21.59
C ALA A 336 -3.55 -9.68 -22.30
N SER A 337 -4.34 -9.42 -23.35
CA SER A 337 -5.05 -10.46 -24.11
C SER A 337 -4.13 -11.38 -24.89
N ALA A 338 -2.87 -10.98 -25.08
CA ALA A 338 -1.83 -11.78 -25.72
C ALA A 338 -1.00 -12.61 -24.71
N SER A 339 -1.41 -12.67 -23.45
CA SER A 339 -0.73 -13.49 -22.43
C SER A 339 -0.90 -14.98 -22.72
N THR A 340 0.15 -15.75 -22.41
CA THR A 340 0.13 -17.22 -22.53
C THR A 340 0.86 -17.83 -21.34
N VAL A 341 0.23 -18.78 -20.67
CA VAL A 341 0.85 -19.52 -19.56
C VAL A 341 0.68 -21.01 -19.84
N ARG A 342 1.77 -21.75 -19.72
CA ARG A 342 1.83 -23.20 -19.91
C ARG A 342 2.79 -23.78 -18.88
N THR A 343 2.24 -24.34 -17.82
CA THR A 343 3.04 -24.96 -16.74
C THR A 343 2.81 -26.46 -16.63
N GLY A 344 1.79 -26.96 -17.32
CA GLY A 344 1.31 -28.33 -17.16
C GLY A 344 0.32 -28.51 -16.02
N LEU A 345 -0.01 -27.44 -15.27
CA LEU A 345 -1.01 -27.37 -14.20
C LEU A 345 -2.10 -26.39 -14.62
N ALA A 346 -3.28 -26.88 -14.92
CA ALA A 346 -4.36 -26.04 -15.51
C ALA A 346 -4.82 -24.94 -14.56
N THR A 347 -4.92 -25.24 -13.27
CA THR A 347 -5.29 -24.27 -12.23
C THR A 347 -4.24 -23.17 -12.09
N LEU A 348 -2.95 -23.51 -12.08
CA LEU A 348 -1.86 -22.52 -12.01
C LEU A 348 -1.87 -21.60 -13.25
N ASP A 349 -2.06 -22.18 -14.43
CA ASP A 349 -2.16 -21.45 -15.69
C ASP A 349 -3.31 -20.44 -15.63
N GLU A 350 -4.48 -20.86 -15.15
CA GLU A 350 -5.68 -20.03 -15.02
C GLU A 350 -5.46 -18.87 -14.01
N LEU A 351 -4.87 -19.15 -12.85
CA LEU A 351 -4.62 -18.14 -11.82
C LEU A 351 -3.63 -17.07 -12.31
N LEU A 352 -2.54 -17.46 -12.95
CA LEU A 352 -1.55 -16.52 -13.50
C LEU A 352 -2.12 -15.71 -14.67
N LEU A 353 -2.95 -16.31 -15.53
CA LEU A 353 -3.67 -15.61 -16.60
C LEU A 353 -4.69 -14.62 -16.04
N ALA A 354 -5.41 -14.97 -14.97
CA ALA A 354 -6.33 -14.05 -14.30
C ALA A 354 -5.57 -12.83 -13.71
N ILE A 355 -4.43 -13.06 -13.05
CA ILE A 355 -3.57 -11.98 -12.55
C ILE A 355 -3.09 -11.09 -13.69
N ALA A 356 -2.64 -11.65 -14.80
CA ALA A 356 -2.13 -10.90 -15.95
C ALA A 356 -3.24 -10.08 -16.63
N THR A 357 -4.41 -10.68 -16.82
CA THR A 357 -5.57 -10.06 -17.48
C THR A 357 -6.07 -8.87 -16.66
N GLU A 358 -6.37 -9.08 -15.40
CA GLU A 358 -6.88 -8.04 -14.51
C GLU A 358 -5.79 -7.00 -14.16
N GLY A 359 -4.51 -7.42 -14.16
CA GLY A 359 -3.34 -6.55 -14.00
C GLY A 359 -3.07 -5.68 -15.23
N GLY A 360 -3.71 -5.99 -16.36
CA GLY A 360 -3.48 -5.29 -17.62
C GLY A 360 -2.04 -5.43 -18.11
N VAL A 361 -1.37 -6.55 -17.84
CA VAL A 361 0.02 -6.82 -18.23
C VAL A 361 0.08 -8.03 -19.17
N ARG A 362 1.03 -8.04 -20.09
CA ARG A 362 1.27 -9.23 -20.93
C ARG A 362 2.28 -10.12 -20.24
N LEU A 363 1.86 -11.34 -19.91
CA LEU A 363 2.66 -12.39 -19.28
C LEU A 363 2.79 -13.59 -20.23
N GLU A 364 4.02 -14.02 -20.48
CA GLU A 364 4.29 -15.27 -21.20
C GLU A 364 5.10 -16.18 -20.28
N VAL A 365 4.62 -17.40 -20.05
CA VAL A 365 5.31 -18.43 -19.28
C VAL A 365 5.24 -19.74 -20.05
N ASP A 366 6.38 -20.38 -20.20
CA ASP A 366 6.52 -21.74 -20.73
C ASP A 366 7.41 -22.51 -19.75
N ALA A 367 6.83 -23.52 -19.10
CA ALA A 367 7.50 -24.26 -18.04
C ALA A 367 7.29 -25.77 -18.20
N GLU A 368 8.36 -26.52 -17.96
CA GLU A 368 8.37 -27.98 -17.85
C GLU A 368 9.00 -28.33 -16.50
N GLY A 369 8.26 -29.06 -15.66
CA GLY A 369 8.71 -29.48 -14.34
C GLY A 369 8.46 -30.96 -14.07
N ASP A 370 8.93 -31.43 -12.92
CA ASP A 370 8.88 -32.82 -12.48
C ASP A 370 7.53 -33.20 -11.84
N LEU A 371 6.44 -32.90 -12.55
CA LEU A 371 5.05 -33.14 -12.13
C LEU A 371 4.75 -34.63 -11.77
N TRP A 372 5.64 -35.55 -12.15
CA TRP A 372 5.56 -36.95 -11.70
C TRP A 372 5.97 -37.15 -10.23
N ILE A 373 6.57 -36.12 -9.59
CA ILE A 373 6.84 -36.09 -8.16
C ILE A 373 5.64 -35.47 -7.45
N ASP A 374 5.38 -34.17 -7.70
CA ASP A 374 4.22 -33.43 -7.26
C ASP A 374 4.15 -32.06 -8.01
N ASP A 375 3.24 -31.17 -7.59
CA ASP A 375 3.04 -29.83 -8.15
C ASP A 375 3.93 -28.77 -7.49
N HIS A 376 4.67 -29.08 -6.42
CA HIS A 376 5.40 -28.13 -5.58
C HIS A 376 6.48 -27.38 -6.35
N HIS A 377 7.49 -28.11 -6.87
CA HIS A 377 8.65 -27.50 -7.52
C HIS A 377 8.25 -26.65 -8.72
N THR A 378 7.29 -27.13 -9.50
CA THR A 378 6.80 -26.40 -10.69
C THR A 378 6.12 -25.11 -10.30
N THR A 379 5.20 -25.16 -9.34
CA THR A 379 4.46 -23.97 -8.88
C THR A 379 5.38 -22.93 -8.24
N GLU A 380 6.27 -23.37 -7.33
CA GLU A 380 7.22 -22.48 -6.66
C GLU A 380 8.13 -21.78 -7.66
N ASP A 381 8.81 -22.53 -8.51
CA ASP A 381 9.82 -22.01 -9.43
C ASP A 381 9.21 -21.09 -10.51
N VAL A 382 8.00 -21.40 -11.00
CA VAL A 382 7.23 -20.53 -11.88
C VAL A 382 6.89 -19.22 -11.16
N ALA A 383 6.34 -19.28 -9.95
CA ALA A 383 5.95 -18.09 -9.18
C ALA A 383 7.15 -17.21 -8.81
N ILE A 384 8.30 -17.83 -8.43
CA ILE A 384 9.58 -17.13 -8.24
C ILE A 384 9.97 -16.37 -9.50
N THR A 385 9.95 -17.05 -10.66
CA THR A 385 10.38 -16.48 -11.94
C THR A 385 9.45 -15.33 -12.36
N VAL A 386 8.14 -15.49 -12.20
CA VAL A 386 7.14 -14.43 -12.46
C VAL A 386 7.38 -13.21 -11.56
N GLY A 387 7.62 -13.42 -10.26
CA GLY A 387 7.95 -12.32 -9.33
C GLY A 387 9.22 -11.57 -9.74
N GLN A 388 10.25 -12.30 -10.19
CA GLN A 388 11.52 -11.73 -10.61
C GLN A 388 11.39 -10.90 -11.90
N VAL A 389 10.68 -11.39 -12.93
CA VAL A 389 10.48 -10.60 -14.15
C VAL A 389 9.60 -9.38 -13.89
N LEU A 390 8.67 -9.44 -12.95
CA LEU A 390 7.88 -8.28 -12.53
C LEU A 390 8.77 -7.21 -11.85
N ALA A 391 9.64 -7.61 -10.92
CA ALA A 391 10.58 -6.70 -10.28
C ALA A 391 11.52 -6.04 -11.28
N GLU A 392 12.07 -6.82 -12.21
CA GLU A 392 12.98 -6.35 -13.25
C GLU A 392 12.30 -5.38 -14.24
N ALA A 393 11.07 -5.71 -14.68
CA ALA A 393 10.31 -4.86 -15.58
C ALA A 393 9.92 -3.51 -14.95
N LEU A 394 9.62 -3.49 -13.64
CA LEU A 394 9.26 -2.28 -12.91
C LEU A 394 10.46 -1.37 -12.58
N GLY A 395 11.67 -1.92 -12.53
CA GLY A 395 12.89 -1.19 -12.22
C GLY A 395 12.79 -0.37 -10.93
N ASP A 396 13.06 0.93 -11.01
CA ASP A 396 13.01 1.86 -9.88
C ASP A 396 11.59 2.30 -9.48
N LYS A 397 10.58 1.86 -10.24
CA LYS A 397 9.15 2.16 -10.02
C LYS A 397 8.82 3.66 -10.14
N ALA A 398 9.64 4.42 -10.88
CA ALA A 398 9.43 5.85 -11.11
C ALA A 398 8.09 6.11 -11.84
N GLY A 399 7.37 7.11 -11.38
CA GLY A 399 6.07 7.49 -11.93
C GLY A 399 4.91 6.57 -11.57
N CYS A 400 5.16 5.37 -11.05
CA CYS A 400 4.09 4.45 -10.65
C CYS A 400 3.29 4.95 -9.44
N ASN A 401 2.02 4.56 -9.38
CA ASN A 401 1.19 4.81 -8.21
C ASN A 401 1.66 4.07 -6.95
N ARG A 402 2.37 2.96 -7.13
CA ARG A 402 3.01 2.15 -6.10
C ARG A 402 2.05 1.35 -5.24
N MET A 403 0.94 1.93 -4.77
CA MET A 403 -0.03 1.27 -3.89
C MET A 403 -1.35 1.05 -4.59
N GLY A 404 -2.00 -0.07 -4.27
CA GLY A 404 -3.32 -0.45 -4.74
C GLY A 404 -4.16 -1.09 -3.65
N SER A 405 -5.47 -1.02 -3.83
CA SER A 405 -6.47 -1.70 -3.00
C SER A 405 -7.61 -2.12 -3.90
N ALA A 406 -7.90 -3.42 -3.96
CA ALA A 406 -8.93 -3.96 -4.84
C ALA A 406 -9.75 -5.04 -4.15
N ILE A 407 -11.00 -5.15 -4.56
CA ILE A 407 -11.96 -6.14 -4.07
C ILE A 407 -12.52 -6.91 -5.27
N ALA A 408 -12.58 -8.23 -5.14
CA ALA A 408 -13.35 -9.09 -6.02
C ALA A 408 -14.35 -9.92 -5.20
N ARG A 409 -15.35 -10.46 -5.87
CA ARG A 409 -16.37 -11.32 -5.26
C ARG A 409 -16.55 -12.55 -6.12
N THR A 410 -16.76 -13.70 -5.48
CA THR A 410 -17.17 -14.91 -6.19
C THR A 410 -18.51 -14.68 -6.91
N ALA A 411 -18.72 -15.35 -8.03
CA ALA A 411 -19.91 -15.13 -8.86
C ALA A 411 -21.24 -15.37 -8.13
N ASP A 412 -21.24 -16.31 -7.18
CA ASP A 412 -22.35 -16.62 -6.28
C ASP A 412 -22.49 -15.64 -5.10
N GLY A 413 -21.52 -14.76 -4.91
CA GLY A 413 -21.46 -13.81 -3.80
C GLY A 413 -21.13 -14.45 -2.45
N ALA A 414 -20.72 -15.72 -2.40
CA ALA A 414 -20.43 -16.46 -1.16
C ALA A 414 -19.16 -15.95 -0.46
N ALA A 415 -18.20 -15.40 -1.21
CA ALA A 415 -17.00 -14.82 -0.65
C ALA A 415 -16.63 -13.48 -1.31
N THR A 416 -15.96 -12.65 -0.53
CA THR A 416 -15.33 -11.41 -0.99
C THR A 416 -13.85 -11.48 -0.64
N VAL A 417 -12.99 -11.18 -1.59
CA VAL A 417 -11.55 -11.10 -1.40
C VAL A 417 -11.09 -9.66 -1.60
N GLU A 418 -10.43 -9.11 -0.58
CA GLU A 418 -9.73 -7.82 -0.63
C GLU A 418 -8.23 -8.08 -0.76
N VAL A 419 -7.59 -7.41 -1.72
CA VAL A 419 -6.13 -7.39 -1.86
C VAL A 419 -5.64 -5.96 -1.69
N VAL A 420 -4.64 -5.80 -0.83
CA VAL A 420 -3.98 -4.52 -0.56
C VAL A 420 -2.49 -4.68 -0.82
N MET A 421 -1.90 -3.83 -1.64
CA MET A 421 -0.53 -4.00 -2.11
C MET A 421 0.28 -2.69 -2.07
N ASP A 422 1.58 -2.82 -1.77
CA ASP A 422 2.58 -1.77 -1.90
C ASP A 422 3.84 -2.34 -2.58
N LEU A 423 4.26 -1.77 -3.69
CA LEU A 423 5.53 -2.09 -4.37
C LEU A 423 6.71 -1.50 -3.59
N SER A 424 6.84 -1.88 -2.33
CA SER A 424 7.61 -1.22 -1.27
C SER A 424 9.12 -1.52 -1.30
N ASN A 425 9.57 -2.52 -2.04
CA ASN A 425 10.88 -3.19 -1.93
C ASN A 425 11.10 -3.87 -0.54
N ARG A 426 10.03 -4.12 0.20
CA ARG A 426 10.03 -4.90 1.44
C ARG A 426 9.04 -6.04 1.27
N PRO A 427 9.55 -7.25 0.96
CA PRO A 427 8.68 -8.41 0.70
C PRO A 427 7.95 -8.83 1.98
N TYR A 428 6.64 -8.91 1.87
CA TYR A 428 5.76 -9.42 2.92
C TYR A 428 4.45 -9.92 2.31
N LEU A 429 3.96 -11.06 2.73
CA LEU A 429 2.61 -11.53 2.43
C LEU A 429 1.91 -11.96 3.72
N ASP A 430 0.68 -11.49 3.91
CA ASP A 430 -0.28 -12.07 4.85
C ASP A 430 -1.50 -12.55 4.06
N ASN A 431 -1.56 -13.87 3.83
CA ASN A 431 -2.64 -14.50 3.10
C ASN A 431 -3.69 -15.06 4.06
N GLY A 432 -4.93 -14.62 3.92
CA GLY A 432 -6.09 -15.05 4.72
C GLY A 432 -7.07 -15.92 3.93
N LEU A 433 -6.66 -16.50 2.81
CA LEU A 433 -7.46 -17.53 2.12
C LEU A 433 -7.50 -18.79 2.96
N GLU A 434 -8.65 -19.44 3.00
CA GLU A 434 -8.85 -20.69 3.72
C GLU A 434 -9.53 -21.68 2.76
N PHE A 435 -8.84 -22.77 2.45
CA PHE A 435 -9.31 -23.91 1.66
C PHE A 435 -9.54 -25.09 2.60
N GLU A 436 -10.61 -25.85 2.40
CA GLU A 436 -10.95 -27.04 3.17
C GLU A 436 -10.48 -28.31 2.46
N GLY A 437 -10.44 -28.26 1.10
CA GLY A 437 -9.96 -29.32 0.24
C GLY A 437 -8.43 -29.48 0.25
N GLU A 438 -7.97 -30.67 -0.08
CA GLU A 438 -6.53 -30.93 -0.28
C GLU A 438 -6.05 -30.38 -1.62
N PHE A 439 -6.97 -30.30 -2.60
CA PHE A 439 -6.72 -29.79 -3.94
C PHE A 439 -7.78 -28.79 -4.36
N VAL A 440 -7.38 -27.82 -5.17
CA VAL A 440 -8.23 -26.91 -5.92
C VAL A 440 -7.96 -27.15 -7.40
N GLY A 441 -8.89 -27.79 -8.09
CA GLY A 441 -8.64 -28.32 -9.42
C GLY A 441 -7.52 -29.36 -9.43
N ASP A 442 -6.47 -29.13 -10.19
CA ASP A 442 -5.27 -29.97 -10.28
C ASP A 442 -4.08 -29.44 -9.47
N LEU A 443 -4.30 -28.45 -8.62
CA LEU A 443 -3.27 -27.82 -7.78
C LEU A 443 -3.52 -28.10 -6.30
N SER A 444 -2.49 -28.51 -5.56
CA SER A 444 -2.58 -28.62 -4.11
C SER A 444 -2.96 -27.31 -3.47
N ALA A 445 -3.91 -27.30 -2.54
CA ALA A 445 -4.45 -26.08 -1.94
C ALA A 445 -3.35 -25.22 -1.25
N GLU A 446 -2.35 -25.87 -0.64
CA GLU A 446 -1.19 -25.19 -0.05
C GLU A 446 -0.34 -24.45 -1.09
N MET A 447 -0.33 -24.92 -2.35
CA MET A 447 0.45 -24.30 -3.42
C MET A 447 -0.17 -22.99 -3.92
N ILE A 448 -1.44 -22.74 -3.66
CA ILE A 448 -2.06 -21.43 -3.93
C ILE A 448 -1.46 -20.36 -3.02
N ASP A 449 -1.34 -20.65 -1.71
CA ASP A 449 -0.66 -19.76 -0.76
C ASP A 449 0.81 -19.56 -1.15
N HIS A 450 1.49 -20.65 -1.49
CA HIS A 450 2.89 -20.64 -1.87
C HIS A 450 3.17 -19.86 -3.15
N MET A 451 2.26 -19.93 -4.14
CA MET A 451 2.30 -19.13 -5.37
C MET A 451 2.26 -17.63 -5.06
N PHE A 452 1.27 -17.16 -4.30
CA PHE A 452 1.18 -15.75 -3.93
C PHE A 452 2.39 -15.29 -3.14
N MET A 453 2.88 -16.10 -2.19
CA MET A 453 4.06 -15.80 -1.37
C MET A 453 5.33 -15.69 -2.24
N SER A 454 5.53 -16.61 -3.18
CA SER A 454 6.69 -16.62 -4.05
C SER A 454 6.68 -15.42 -5.02
N VAL A 455 5.52 -15.09 -5.58
CA VAL A 455 5.36 -13.87 -6.40
C VAL A 455 5.64 -12.63 -5.57
N ALA A 456 5.01 -12.46 -4.41
CA ALA A 456 5.16 -11.26 -3.56
C ALA A 456 6.62 -11.07 -3.10
N THR A 457 7.27 -12.16 -2.69
CA THR A 457 8.65 -12.14 -2.22
C THR A 457 9.62 -11.72 -3.33
N ASN A 458 9.49 -12.32 -4.50
CA ASN A 458 10.42 -12.09 -5.61
C ASN A 458 10.12 -10.79 -6.38
N ALA A 459 8.87 -10.32 -6.40
CA ALA A 459 8.52 -8.98 -6.88
C ALA A 459 8.82 -7.86 -5.86
N GLN A 460 9.32 -8.23 -4.68
CA GLN A 460 9.67 -7.29 -3.60
C GLN A 460 8.50 -6.36 -3.24
N MET A 461 7.33 -6.96 -3.02
CA MET A 461 6.12 -6.23 -2.64
C MET A 461 5.62 -6.64 -1.26
N THR A 462 4.95 -5.72 -0.59
CA THR A 462 4.09 -6.00 0.55
C THR A 462 2.69 -6.27 0.03
N ALA A 463 2.08 -7.40 0.38
CA ALA A 463 0.70 -7.71 0.00
C ALA A 463 -0.07 -8.32 1.18
N HIS A 464 -1.35 -7.99 1.25
CA HIS A 464 -2.32 -8.61 2.14
C HIS A 464 -3.49 -9.11 1.31
N ILE A 465 -3.87 -10.37 1.52
CA ILE A 465 -5.06 -10.98 0.95
C ILE A 465 -6.00 -11.27 2.12
N ALA A 466 -7.18 -10.71 2.09
CA ALA A 466 -8.19 -10.89 3.15
C ALA A 466 -9.47 -11.44 2.54
N MET A 467 -9.93 -12.56 3.07
CA MET A 467 -11.19 -13.18 2.67
C MET A 467 -12.28 -12.89 3.71
N THR A 468 -13.49 -12.62 3.23
CA THR A 468 -14.70 -12.54 4.05
C THR A 468 -15.76 -13.45 3.44
N LYS A 469 -16.15 -14.49 4.17
CA LYS A 469 -17.31 -15.32 3.80
C LYS A 469 -18.58 -14.51 4.02
N THR A 470 -19.45 -14.43 3.03
CA THR A 470 -20.77 -13.82 3.18
C THR A 470 -21.61 -14.79 3.99
N LYS A 471 -22.11 -14.34 5.17
CA LYS A 471 -23.09 -15.13 5.91
C LYS A 471 -24.37 -15.14 5.07
N THR A 472 -24.69 -16.26 4.45
CA THR A 472 -26.05 -16.52 4.02
C THR A 472 -26.87 -16.68 5.30
N ASP A 473 -27.84 -15.79 5.51
CA ASP A 473 -28.81 -15.95 6.60
C ASP A 473 -29.47 -17.33 6.41
N PRO A 474 -29.43 -18.24 7.40
CA PRO A 474 -30.07 -19.52 7.27
C PRO A 474 -31.59 -19.32 7.43
N GLY A 475 -32.20 -18.63 6.46
CA GLY A 475 -33.64 -18.55 6.30
C GLY A 475 -34.14 -19.93 5.94
N GLU A 476 -34.85 -20.54 6.90
CA GLU A 476 -35.71 -21.71 6.75
C GLU A 476 -35.30 -22.75 5.70
N GLY A 477 -34.40 -23.69 6.07
CA GLY A 477 -34.18 -24.96 5.36
C GLY A 477 -33.16 -24.91 4.22
N GLY A 478 -32.31 -23.90 4.12
CA GLY A 478 -31.21 -23.82 3.15
C GLY A 478 -30.03 -24.71 3.55
N ALA A 479 -29.61 -25.61 2.67
CA ALA A 479 -28.34 -26.32 2.79
C ALA A 479 -27.20 -25.30 2.95
N GLU A 480 -26.24 -25.58 3.82
CA GLU A 480 -25.00 -24.83 3.96
C GLU A 480 -24.33 -24.80 2.57
N THR A 481 -24.26 -23.64 1.94
CA THR A 481 -23.66 -23.50 0.61
C THR A 481 -22.16 -23.72 0.81
N THR A 482 -21.65 -24.85 0.36
CA THR A 482 -20.20 -25.09 0.33
C THR A 482 -19.57 -24.08 -0.61
N LEU A 483 -18.53 -23.38 -0.12
CA LEU A 483 -17.79 -22.41 -0.93
C LEU A 483 -17.09 -23.16 -2.07
N ASP A 484 -17.27 -22.67 -3.29
CA ASP A 484 -16.53 -23.15 -4.46
C ASP A 484 -15.09 -22.64 -4.35
N GLU A 485 -14.15 -23.57 -4.09
CA GLU A 485 -12.75 -23.24 -3.85
C GLU A 485 -12.00 -22.83 -5.12
N GLU A 486 -12.38 -23.36 -6.28
CA GLU A 486 -11.84 -22.89 -7.57
C GLU A 486 -12.29 -21.45 -7.84
N ALA A 487 -13.57 -21.14 -7.61
CA ALA A 487 -14.08 -19.78 -7.72
C ALA A 487 -13.42 -18.84 -6.70
N LEU A 488 -13.10 -19.29 -5.49
CA LEU A 488 -12.38 -18.52 -4.48
C LEU A 488 -10.95 -18.21 -4.92
N ALA A 489 -10.20 -19.21 -5.37
CA ALA A 489 -8.81 -19.05 -5.83
C ALA A 489 -8.74 -18.07 -7.01
N ARG A 490 -9.64 -18.25 -7.98
CA ARG A 490 -9.78 -17.33 -9.12
C ARG A 490 -10.13 -15.92 -8.69
N CYS A 491 -11.10 -15.75 -7.77
CA CYS A 491 -11.48 -14.45 -7.22
C CYS A 491 -10.29 -13.75 -6.54
N ALA A 492 -9.43 -14.50 -5.84
CA ALA A 492 -8.21 -13.97 -5.24
C ALA A 492 -7.20 -13.52 -6.31
N ALA A 493 -7.01 -14.31 -7.37
CA ALA A 493 -6.14 -13.96 -8.49
C ALA A 493 -6.64 -12.69 -9.22
N GLU A 494 -7.95 -12.58 -9.45
CA GLU A 494 -8.57 -11.38 -10.04
C GLU A 494 -8.39 -10.15 -9.16
N ALA A 495 -8.62 -10.26 -7.84
CA ALA A 495 -8.39 -9.16 -6.90
C ALA A 495 -6.91 -8.74 -6.88
N PHE A 496 -5.99 -9.72 -6.91
CA PHE A 496 -4.55 -9.47 -6.96
C PHE A 496 -4.16 -8.74 -8.26
N GLY A 497 -4.67 -9.18 -9.41
CA GLY A 497 -4.46 -8.52 -10.69
C GLY A 497 -4.99 -7.07 -10.70
N LYS A 498 -6.24 -6.84 -10.27
CA LYS A 498 -6.83 -5.49 -10.17
C LYS A 498 -6.02 -4.56 -9.26
N CYS A 499 -5.52 -5.11 -8.15
CA CYS A 499 -4.66 -4.37 -7.23
C CYS A 499 -3.31 -4.04 -7.90
N LEU A 500 -2.70 -5.00 -8.60
CA LEU A 500 -1.47 -4.82 -9.37
C LEU A 500 -1.62 -3.73 -10.44
N ALA A 501 -2.74 -3.72 -11.18
CA ALA A 501 -3.04 -2.68 -12.18
C ALA A 501 -2.95 -1.27 -11.59
N GLN A 502 -3.52 -1.07 -10.39
CA GLN A 502 -3.45 0.21 -9.69
C GLN A 502 -2.00 0.56 -9.29
N CYS A 503 -1.23 -0.43 -8.82
CA CYS A 503 0.14 -0.22 -8.37
C CYS A 503 1.07 0.19 -9.51
N VAL A 504 0.97 -0.48 -10.67
CA VAL A 504 1.87 -0.29 -11.82
C VAL A 504 1.45 0.87 -12.73
N ALA A 505 0.23 1.38 -12.58
CA ALA A 505 -0.27 2.50 -13.35
C ALA A 505 0.65 3.71 -13.19
N VAL A 506 1.04 4.30 -14.31
CA VAL A 506 1.86 5.52 -14.33
C VAL A 506 0.95 6.73 -14.21
N ASP A 507 1.18 7.54 -13.18
CA ASP A 507 0.51 8.81 -13.01
C ASP A 507 1.39 9.94 -13.57
N PRO A 508 0.98 10.57 -14.69
CA PRO A 508 1.78 11.62 -15.33
C PRO A 508 2.03 12.82 -14.41
N ARG A 509 1.15 13.06 -13.43
CA ARG A 509 1.29 14.13 -12.44
C ARG A 509 2.50 13.94 -11.53
N ARG A 510 3.03 12.72 -11.39
CA ARG A 510 4.26 12.42 -10.64
C ARG A 510 5.54 12.84 -11.37
N ALA A 511 5.45 13.17 -12.67
CA ALA A 511 6.60 13.57 -13.49
C ALA A 511 7.82 12.64 -13.35
N GLY A 512 7.59 11.33 -13.24
CA GLY A 512 8.63 10.32 -13.05
C GLY A 512 9.17 10.21 -11.62
N ALA A 513 8.63 10.94 -10.65
CA ALA A 513 9.06 10.83 -9.25
C ALA A 513 8.59 9.51 -8.62
N VAL A 514 9.39 8.98 -7.70
CA VAL A 514 9.02 7.82 -6.88
C VAL A 514 8.05 8.26 -5.78
N ALA A 515 6.94 7.53 -5.61
CA ALA A 515 5.94 7.79 -4.58
C ALA A 515 6.46 7.38 -3.19
N SER A 516 7.37 8.16 -2.62
CA SER A 516 8.00 7.87 -1.33
C SER A 516 8.37 9.16 -0.59
N SER A 517 8.07 9.21 0.72
CA SER A 517 8.55 10.29 1.60
C SER A 517 10.08 10.32 1.72
N LYS A 518 10.76 9.17 1.44
CA LYS A 518 12.22 9.04 1.43
C LYS A 518 12.86 9.43 0.09
N GLY A 519 12.07 9.71 -0.95
CA GLY A 519 12.55 10.00 -2.31
C GLY A 519 13.10 8.79 -3.07
N THR A 520 13.18 7.62 -2.45
CA THR A 520 13.65 6.36 -3.04
C THR A 520 12.92 5.18 -2.43
N LEU A 521 12.90 4.05 -3.16
CA LEU A 521 12.51 2.73 -2.66
C LEU A 521 13.73 1.81 -2.51
N SER A 522 14.93 2.30 -2.76
CA SER A 522 16.15 1.53 -2.51
C SER A 522 16.30 1.28 -1.00
N VAL A 523 16.59 0.03 -0.63
CA VAL A 523 16.84 -0.40 0.76
C VAL A 523 18.32 -0.28 1.07
#